data_bad57ec5a65784be7ff2297e4e28707e
#
_entry.id   bad57ec5a65784be7ff2297e4e28707e
#
_cell.length_a   1.000
_cell.length_b   1.000
_cell.length_c   1.000
_cell.angle_alpha   90.00
_cell.angle_beta   90.00
_cell.angle_gamma   90.00
#
_symmetry.space_group_name_H-M   'P 1'
#
loop_
_entity.id
_entity.type
_entity.pdbx_description
1 polymer ?
#
loop_
_entity_poly.entity_id
_entity_poly.type
_entity_poly.pdbx_seq_one_letter_code
_entity_poly.pdbx_strand_id
1 'polypeptide(L)'
;LKRTVGKDKYDEIKKKKISCSGTTLGNYNQIIKYSNLMNKHLLLYPYKRPVRHLIIFKKIEPYDQGIHNYLIYNNFFKDMQLHENEFSKICTAAYMKKFSIDKKGQLRNKKNQLYSLIHQYDRSFNKKGIPIFNFKKLYE
;
A
#
# COMPACT_ATOMS: atom_id res chain seq x y z
N LEU A 1 9.67 -4.88 10.67
CA LEU A 1 10.56 -3.92 10.01
C LEU A 1 11.80 -3.60 10.85
N LYS A 2 11.67 -3.19 12.13
CA LYS A 2 12.83 -2.88 13.01
C LYS A 2 13.89 -3.99 13.03
N ARG A 3 13.48 -5.26 13.10
CA ARG A 3 14.38 -6.42 13.04
C ARG A 3 15.03 -6.63 11.68
N THR A 4 14.41 -6.09 10.62
CA THR A 4 14.83 -6.25 9.23
C THR A 4 15.89 -5.23 8.85
N VAL A 5 15.63 -3.97 9.15
CA VAL A 5 16.45 -2.84 8.67
C VAL A 5 17.36 -2.25 9.76
N GLY A 6 17.27 -2.76 10.98
CA GLY A 6 17.98 -2.21 12.15
C GLY A 6 17.18 -1.10 12.84
N LYS A 7 17.62 -0.78 14.07
CA LYS A 7 16.91 0.19 14.92
C LYS A 7 16.95 1.60 14.32
N ASP A 8 18.13 2.04 13.92
CA ASP A 8 18.33 3.43 13.46
C ASP A 8 17.51 3.74 12.21
N LYS A 9 17.57 2.88 11.19
CA LYS A 9 16.78 3.00 9.98
C LYS A 9 15.27 2.91 10.24
N TYR A 10 14.87 2.06 11.17
CA TYR A 10 13.47 2.01 11.61
C TYR A 10 13.05 3.32 12.26
N ASP A 11 13.88 3.88 13.15
CA ASP A 11 13.56 5.12 13.86
C ASP A 11 13.45 6.33 12.93
N GLU A 12 14.23 6.37 11.84
CA GLU A 12 14.12 7.37 10.77
C GLU A 12 12.77 7.32 10.03
N ILE A 13 12.25 6.12 9.75
CA ILE A 13 11.08 5.96 8.89
C ILE A 13 9.76 5.73 9.63
N LYS A 14 9.78 5.33 10.91
CA LYS A 14 8.58 4.99 11.68
C LYS A 14 7.56 6.12 11.80
N LYS A 15 8.01 7.37 11.68
CA LYS A 15 7.15 8.57 11.72
C LYS A 15 6.69 9.02 10.35
N LYS A 16 7.20 8.41 9.28
CA LYS A 16 6.81 8.74 7.91
C LYS A 16 5.43 8.17 7.59
N LYS A 17 4.73 8.81 6.64
CA LYS A 17 3.45 8.33 6.16
C LYS A 17 3.64 6.98 5.46
N ILE A 18 2.84 5.98 5.82
CA ILE A 18 2.93 4.66 5.19
C ILE A 18 2.47 4.75 3.74
N SER A 19 3.34 4.36 2.81
CA SER A 19 3.00 4.15 1.40
C SER A 19 2.58 2.69 1.18
N CYS A 20 1.54 2.47 0.39
CA CYS A 20 1.06 1.12 0.09
C CYS A 20 1.96 0.45 -0.96
N SER A 21 2.42 -0.76 -0.67
CA SER A 21 3.23 -1.57 -1.61
C SER A 21 2.44 -2.11 -2.80
N GLY A 22 1.11 -2.13 -2.70
CA GLY A 22 0.23 -2.75 -3.70
C GLY A 22 0.04 -1.96 -4.99
N THR A 23 0.56 -0.72 -5.06
CA THR A 23 0.44 0.10 -6.26
C THR A 23 1.75 0.86 -6.49
N THR A 24 2.54 0.37 -7.42
CA THR A 24 3.79 0.99 -7.85
C THR A 24 3.79 1.07 -9.37
N LEU A 25 4.02 2.26 -9.90
CA LEU A 25 4.05 2.54 -11.33
C LEU A 25 5.40 3.17 -11.71
N GLY A 26 5.86 2.90 -12.90
CA GLY A 26 7.11 3.46 -13.43
C GLY A 26 7.40 2.96 -14.83
N ASN A 27 8.46 3.47 -15.44
CA ASN A 27 8.97 2.88 -16.67
C ASN A 27 9.62 1.50 -16.40
N TYR A 28 9.86 0.75 -17.45
CA TYR A 28 10.39 -0.61 -17.36
C TYR A 28 11.64 -0.72 -16.47
N ASN A 29 12.65 0.13 -16.71
CA ASN A 29 13.92 0.06 -15.99
C ASN A 29 13.74 0.36 -14.48
N GLN A 30 12.89 1.31 -14.13
CA GLN A 30 12.61 1.65 -12.73
C GLN A 30 11.82 0.56 -12.02
N ILE A 31 10.87 -0.07 -12.69
CA ILE A 31 10.11 -1.20 -12.12
C ILE A 31 11.02 -2.42 -11.94
N ILE A 32 11.88 -2.75 -12.90
CA ILE A 32 12.86 -3.83 -12.73
C ILE A 32 13.81 -3.53 -11.56
N LYS A 33 14.33 -2.31 -11.47
CA LYS A 33 15.18 -1.90 -10.34
C LYS A 33 14.45 -2.05 -9.00
N TYR A 34 13.20 -1.59 -8.92
CA TYR A 34 12.36 -1.72 -7.72
C TYR A 34 12.14 -3.19 -7.34
N SER A 35 11.75 -4.03 -8.30
CA SER A 35 11.48 -5.46 -8.07
C SER A 35 12.73 -6.20 -7.61
N ASN A 36 13.89 -5.92 -8.21
CA ASN A 36 15.16 -6.51 -7.81
C ASN A 36 15.56 -6.09 -6.38
N LEU A 37 15.38 -4.83 -6.02
CA LEU A 37 15.65 -4.36 -4.66
C LEU A 37 14.66 -4.96 -3.65
N MET A 38 13.39 -5.01 -3.96
CA MET A 38 12.38 -5.68 -3.14
C MET A 38 12.76 -7.14 -2.89
N ASN A 39 13.04 -7.89 -3.96
CA ASN A 39 13.42 -9.30 -3.88
C ASN A 39 14.72 -9.49 -3.06
N LYS A 40 15.76 -8.70 -3.34
CA LYS A 40 17.01 -8.73 -2.58
C LYS A 40 16.75 -8.56 -1.08
N HIS A 41 15.96 -7.57 -0.68
CA HIS A 41 15.68 -7.31 0.74
C HIS A 41 14.76 -8.34 1.37
N LEU A 42 13.80 -8.90 0.63
CA LEU A 42 12.97 -10.01 1.09
C LEU A 42 13.79 -11.26 1.38
N LEU A 43 14.79 -11.56 0.53
CA LEU A 43 15.67 -12.72 0.71
C LEU A 43 16.71 -12.51 1.81
N LEU A 44 17.28 -11.31 1.95
CA LEU A 44 18.28 -11.00 2.97
C LEU A 44 17.71 -11.08 4.39
N TYR A 45 16.41 -10.84 4.53
CA TYR A 45 15.75 -10.80 5.81
C TYR A 45 14.60 -11.82 5.89
N PRO A 46 14.89 -13.13 5.72
CA PRO A 46 13.86 -14.14 5.83
C PRO A 46 13.24 -14.05 7.23
N TYR A 47 11.92 -13.98 7.26
CA TYR A 47 11.17 -14.02 8.51
C TYR A 47 11.40 -15.38 9.16
N LYS A 48 12.31 -15.45 10.13
CA LYS A 48 12.39 -16.58 11.05
C LYS A 48 11.16 -16.53 11.94
N ARG A 49 10.11 -17.29 11.57
CA ARG A 49 9.04 -17.59 12.53
C ARG A 49 9.72 -18.19 13.75
N PRO A 50 9.57 -17.63 14.96
CA PRO A 50 9.86 -18.43 16.14
C PRO A 50 8.85 -19.57 16.08
N VAL A 51 9.34 -20.79 15.84
CA VAL A 51 8.56 -22.02 16.04
C VAL A 51 8.39 -22.16 17.55
N ARG A 52 7.49 -21.41 18.11
CA ARG A 52 6.90 -21.71 19.40
C ARG A 52 5.62 -22.48 19.11
N HIS A 53 5.72 -23.76 19.38
CA HIS A 53 4.56 -24.59 19.55
C HIS A 53 3.55 -23.88 20.44
N LEU A 54 2.30 -24.02 20.07
CA LEU A 54 1.09 -23.61 20.75
C LEU A 54 0.62 -22.14 20.51
N ILE A 55 -0.41 -22.12 19.70
CA ILE A 55 -1.63 -21.34 19.89
C ILE A 55 -1.42 -19.82 19.93
N ILE A 56 -2.03 -19.24 18.99
CA ILE A 56 -2.59 -17.90 18.81
C ILE A 56 -2.10 -17.35 17.49
N PHE A 57 -3.05 -17.09 16.63
CA PHE A 57 -2.94 -16.44 15.35
C PHE A 57 -2.09 -15.16 15.46
N LYS A 58 -0.78 -15.27 15.31
CA LYS A 58 0.06 -14.10 15.17
C LYS A 58 -0.20 -13.55 13.79
N LYS A 59 -0.86 -12.40 13.73
CA LYS A 59 -1.00 -11.56 12.54
C LYS A 59 0.31 -11.61 11.76
N ILE A 60 0.26 -12.17 10.56
CA ILE A 60 1.39 -12.11 9.62
C ILE A 60 1.47 -10.64 9.23
N GLU A 61 2.45 -9.93 9.80
CA GLU A 61 2.70 -8.56 9.36
C GLU A 61 3.16 -8.63 7.90
N PRO A 62 2.55 -7.86 7.00
CA PRO A 62 2.95 -7.83 5.61
C PRO A 62 4.38 -7.33 5.50
N TYR A 63 5.28 -8.24 5.21
CA TYR A 63 6.71 -7.99 5.17
C TYR A 63 7.11 -7.08 4.01
N ASP A 64 6.44 -7.25 2.87
CA ASP A 64 6.58 -6.46 1.65
C ASP A 64 6.31 -4.96 1.89
N GLN A 65 5.25 -4.63 2.59
CA GLN A 65 4.89 -3.27 2.96
C GLN A 65 6.00 -2.56 3.74
N GLY A 66 6.67 -3.28 4.64
CA GLY A 66 7.77 -2.75 5.43
C GLY A 66 8.99 -2.46 4.58
N ILE A 67 9.39 -3.41 3.71
CA ILE A 67 10.52 -3.24 2.80
C ILE A 67 10.24 -2.16 1.78
N HIS A 68 9.04 -2.12 1.22
CA HIS A 68 8.61 -1.03 0.34
C HIS A 68 8.86 0.33 0.98
N ASN A 69 8.34 0.56 2.19
CA ASN A 69 8.54 1.84 2.89
C ASN A 69 10.01 2.12 3.21
N TYR A 70 10.79 1.08 3.53
CA TYR A 70 12.23 1.23 3.71
C TYR A 70 12.92 1.72 2.43
N LEU A 71 12.63 1.12 1.29
CA LEU A 71 13.25 1.49 0.01
C LEU A 71 12.90 2.91 -0.41
N ILE A 72 11.63 3.32 -0.28
CA ILE A 72 11.20 4.65 -0.70
C ILE A 72 11.76 5.76 0.19
N TYR A 73 11.88 5.53 1.50
CA TYR A 73 12.34 6.55 2.44
C TYR A 73 13.85 6.60 2.65
N ASN A 74 14.61 5.68 2.05
CA ASN A 74 16.06 5.67 2.10
C ASN A 74 16.72 6.03 0.76
N ASN A 75 16.02 6.79 -0.08
CA ASN A 75 16.54 7.39 -1.32
C ASN A 75 17.11 6.39 -2.35
N PHE A 76 16.58 5.15 -2.38
CA PHE A 76 16.93 4.20 -3.44
C PHE A 76 16.45 4.65 -4.83
N PHE A 77 15.49 5.58 -4.87
CA PHE A 77 14.89 6.11 -6.09
C PHE A 77 14.86 7.65 -6.04
N LYS A 78 15.66 8.31 -6.88
CA LYS A 78 15.82 9.77 -6.87
C LYS A 78 14.57 10.53 -7.36
N ASP A 79 13.90 9.98 -8.37
CA ASP A 79 12.79 10.67 -9.07
C ASP A 79 11.42 10.09 -8.69
N MET A 80 11.32 9.50 -7.51
CA MET A 80 10.07 8.87 -7.06
C MET A 80 9.10 9.92 -6.55
N GLN A 81 7.83 9.78 -6.93
CA GLN A 81 6.72 10.57 -6.42
C GLN A 81 5.78 9.72 -5.58
N LEU A 82 5.44 10.19 -4.39
CA LEU A 82 4.40 9.60 -3.57
C LEU A 82 3.07 10.31 -3.84
N HIS A 83 2.08 9.54 -4.27
CA HIS A 83 0.76 10.04 -4.57
C HIS A 83 -0.20 9.88 -3.38
N GLU A 84 -0.82 10.97 -2.96
CA GLU A 84 -1.82 10.94 -1.91
C GLU A 84 -3.17 10.51 -2.47
N ASN A 85 -3.84 9.59 -1.78
CA ASN A 85 -5.14 9.06 -2.21
C ASN A 85 -6.15 10.15 -2.58
N GLU A 86 -6.21 11.20 -1.77
CA GLU A 86 -7.27 12.21 -1.90
C GLU A 86 -7.06 13.18 -3.07
N PHE A 87 -5.83 13.31 -3.57
CA PHE A 87 -5.47 14.34 -4.56
C PHE A 87 -4.89 13.77 -5.85
N SER A 88 -4.66 12.47 -5.92
CA SER A 88 -4.12 11.80 -7.11
C SER A 88 -5.18 11.03 -7.87
N LYS A 89 -4.80 10.51 -9.03
CA LYS A 89 -5.63 9.59 -9.83
C LYS A 89 -5.53 8.13 -9.38
N ILE A 90 -4.72 7.85 -8.35
CA ILE A 90 -4.51 6.51 -7.78
C ILE A 90 -5.01 6.52 -6.35
N CYS A 91 -5.79 5.52 -5.99
CA CYS A 91 -6.41 5.40 -4.67
C CYS A 91 -6.16 4.02 -4.08
N THR A 92 -5.72 3.97 -2.82
CA THR A 92 -5.80 2.77 -1.98
C THR A 92 -7.02 2.88 -1.09
N ALA A 93 -8.12 2.25 -1.52
CA ALA A 93 -9.43 2.44 -0.93
C ALA A 93 -9.52 1.97 0.53
N ALA A 94 -8.77 0.93 0.92
CA ALA A 94 -8.77 0.40 2.29
C ALA A 94 -8.44 1.43 3.38
N TYR A 95 -7.77 2.52 3.03
CA TYR A 95 -7.38 3.57 3.99
C TYR A 95 -8.26 4.83 3.91
N MET A 96 -9.24 4.83 3.02
CA MET A 96 -10.13 5.98 2.87
C MET A 96 -11.35 5.84 3.76
N LYS A 97 -11.65 6.88 4.52
CA LYS A 97 -12.84 6.95 5.39
C LYS A 97 -14.07 7.49 4.66
N LYS A 98 -13.87 8.26 3.62
CA LYS A 98 -14.93 8.90 2.83
C LYS A 98 -14.56 8.87 1.35
N PHE A 99 -15.56 8.66 0.53
CA PHE A 99 -15.47 8.64 -0.93
C PHE A 99 -16.43 9.67 -1.50
N SER A 100 -16.00 10.37 -2.55
CA SER A 100 -16.89 11.15 -3.40
C SER A 100 -17.33 10.27 -4.56
N ILE A 101 -18.62 10.03 -4.65
CA ILE A 101 -19.22 9.22 -5.72
C ILE A 101 -20.12 10.16 -6.53
N ASP A 102 -19.91 10.22 -7.83
CA ASP A 102 -20.74 11.04 -8.71
C ASP A 102 -22.09 10.37 -9.05
N LYS A 103 -22.94 11.07 -9.82
CA LYS A 103 -24.26 10.58 -10.20
C LYS A 103 -24.23 9.29 -11.04
N LYS A 104 -23.09 8.97 -11.65
CA LYS A 104 -22.86 7.74 -12.42
C LYS A 104 -22.27 6.60 -11.58
N GLY A 105 -22.13 6.78 -10.27
CA GLY A 105 -21.50 5.81 -9.37
C GLY A 105 -19.98 5.79 -9.44
N GLN A 106 -19.33 6.74 -10.11
CA GLN A 106 -17.91 6.78 -10.31
C GLN A 106 -17.21 7.51 -9.15
N LEU A 107 -16.06 7.00 -8.73
CA LEU A 107 -15.26 7.58 -7.67
C LEU A 107 -14.42 8.75 -8.16
N ARG A 108 -14.44 9.84 -7.36
CA ARG A 108 -13.69 11.05 -7.63
C ARG A 108 -12.80 11.43 -6.45
N ASN A 109 -11.64 12.00 -6.77
CA ASN A 109 -10.74 12.58 -5.79
C ASN A 109 -11.23 13.97 -5.34
N LYS A 110 -10.52 14.59 -4.39
CA LYS A 110 -10.87 15.95 -3.91
C LYS A 110 -10.74 17.05 -4.96
N LYS A 111 -10.06 16.80 -6.07
CA LYS A 111 -10.00 17.70 -7.25
C LYS A 111 -11.11 17.42 -8.24
N ASN A 112 -12.11 16.61 -7.89
CA ASN A 112 -13.22 16.18 -8.74
C ASN A 112 -12.79 15.40 -9.99
N GLN A 113 -11.60 14.79 -9.98
CA GLN A 113 -11.08 13.95 -11.07
C GLN A 113 -11.42 12.49 -10.81
N LEU A 114 -11.69 11.73 -11.85
CA LEU A 114 -11.88 10.28 -11.75
C LEU A 114 -10.59 9.60 -11.30
N TYR A 115 -10.72 8.59 -10.45
CA TYR A 115 -9.61 7.69 -10.18
C TYR A 115 -9.37 6.79 -11.39
N SER A 116 -8.13 6.75 -11.85
CA SER A 116 -7.70 5.83 -12.92
C SER A 116 -7.39 4.44 -12.39
N LEU A 117 -7.06 4.33 -11.09
CA LEU A 117 -6.77 3.06 -10.43
C LEU A 117 -7.26 3.10 -9.00
N ILE A 118 -7.99 2.05 -8.61
CA ILE A 118 -8.48 1.87 -7.24
C ILE A 118 -8.01 0.52 -6.73
N HIS A 119 -7.08 0.56 -5.77
CA HIS A 119 -6.52 -0.63 -5.13
C HIS A 119 -7.25 -0.94 -3.82
N GLN A 120 -7.44 -2.23 -3.50
CA GLN A 120 -8.10 -2.72 -2.27
C GLN A 120 -9.53 -2.16 -2.05
N TYR A 121 -10.28 -2.02 -3.11
CA TYR A 121 -11.68 -1.57 -3.06
C TYR A 121 -12.58 -2.54 -2.28
N ASP A 122 -12.24 -3.83 -2.31
CA ASP A 122 -12.91 -4.94 -1.64
C ASP A 122 -12.81 -4.89 -0.12
N ARG A 123 -11.90 -4.08 0.41
CA ARG A 123 -11.68 -3.92 1.86
C ARG A 123 -12.40 -2.72 2.47
N SER A 124 -13.18 -2.01 1.67
CA SER A 124 -13.91 -0.82 2.12
C SER A 124 -15.36 -1.19 2.43
N PHE A 125 -15.69 -1.22 3.72
CA PHE A 125 -17.02 -1.52 4.23
C PHE A 125 -17.58 -0.35 5.04
N ASN A 126 -18.89 -0.17 4.98
CA ASN A 126 -19.58 0.76 5.87
C ASN A 126 -19.68 0.19 7.29
N LYS A 127 -20.24 0.99 8.24
CA LYS A 127 -20.41 0.58 9.63
C LYS A 127 -21.27 -0.70 9.83
N LYS A 128 -22.06 -1.09 8.82
CA LYS A 128 -22.92 -2.29 8.83
C LYS A 128 -22.25 -3.49 8.17
N GLY A 129 -20.96 -3.40 7.81
CA GLY A 129 -20.24 -4.48 7.12
C GLY A 129 -20.63 -4.67 5.64
N ILE A 130 -21.35 -3.70 5.05
CA ILE A 130 -21.75 -3.75 3.65
C ILE A 130 -20.63 -3.10 2.82
N PRO A 131 -20.18 -3.73 1.70
CA PRO A 131 -19.21 -3.12 0.80
C PRO A 131 -19.67 -1.73 0.35
N ILE A 132 -18.78 -0.74 0.49
CA ILE A 132 -19.08 0.64 0.06
C ILE A 132 -19.21 0.70 -1.45
N PHE A 133 -18.50 -0.19 -2.17
CA PHE A 133 -18.53 -0.29 -3.61
C PHE A 133 -19.35 -1.49 -4.07
N ASN A 134 -20.45 -1.24 -4.77
CA ASN A 134 -21.20 -2.29 -5.45
C ASN A 134 -20.88 -2.24 -6.95
N PHE A 135 -19.83 -2.95 -7.36
CA PHE A 135 -19.39 -2.98 -8.75
C PHE A 135 -20.37 -3.65 -9.70
N LYS A 136 -21.29 -4.49 -9.22
CA LYS A 136 -22.34 -5.06 -10.07
C LYS A 136 -23.21 -4.00 -10.75
N LYS A 137 -23.44 -2.85 -10.07
CA LYS A 137 -24.21 -1.73 -10.63
C LYS A 137 -23.44 -0.86 -11.63
N LEU A 138 -22.14 -1.05 -11.80
CA LEU A 138 -21.33 -0.26 -12.74
C LEU A 138 -21.26 -0.89 -14.13
N TYR A 139 -21.71 -2.13 -14.28
CA TYR A 139 -21.67 -2.90 -15.53
C TYR A 139 -23.06 -3.31 -16.05
N GLU A 140 -24.11 -2.92 -15.35
CA GLU A 140 -25.52 -2.94 -15.81
C GLU A 140 -25.90 -1.56 -16.38
#